data_50c89c1b13a4cd66147d5a2ca1176485
#
_entry.id   50c89c1b13a4cd66147d5a2ca1176485
#
_cell.length_a   1.000
_cell.length_b   1.000
_cell.length_c   1.000
_cell.angle_alpha   90.00
_cell.angle_beta   90.00
_cell.angle_gamma   90.00
#
_symmetry.space_group_name_H-M   'P 1'
#
loop_
_entity.id
_entity.type
_entity.pdbx_description
1 polymer ?
#
loop_
_entity_poly.entity_id
_entity_poly.type
_entity_poly.pdbx_seq_one_letter_code
_entity_poly.pdbx_strand_id
1 'polypeptide(L)'
;MSLPRFADLPYLALRFIRRTCFPTAIPRSISAFLPGFRSNRGTHSSASVVNLYDQYLAPKLGAAWPSGRTVLEVGIGATNSSCYELAARGADRALAFEPFVPIDAPCDAALLAECSQRHHLSTDAVAGKVQRLTTLADVPDRSIGLILSNSVLEHVGDIDALARELRRILAPGGAMLHLVDYRDHFFKYPYHHLLWSAAVWDRWLNPGDLPRWRISDHVESFQRQGLRTEVLRESPLAAEFAKVRARIHPHFASYDEAALATAFAVLFVTHCE
;
A
#
# COMPACT_ATOMS: atom_id res chain seq x y z
N MET A 1 0.48 31.44 8.45
CA MET A 1 -0.61 30.57 7.96
C MET A 1 -1.17 31.18 6.70
N SER A 2 -1.02 30.53 5.55
CA SER A 2 -1.71 30.97 4.33
C SER A 2 -3.21 30.69 4.52
N LEU A 3 -4.05 31.71 4.32
CA LEU A 3 -5.50 31.52 4.36
C LEU A 3 -5.93 30.57 3.23
N PRO A 4 -6.93 29.73 3.48
CA PRO A 4 -7.51 28.88 2.43
C PRO A 4 -8.04 29.74 1.29
N ARG A 5 -7.78 29.34 0.05
CA ARG A 5 -8.36 30.00 -1.12
C ARG A 5 -9.77 29.50 -1.35
N PHE A 6 -10.59 30.27 -2.05
CA PHE A 6 -11.93 29.82 -2.46
C PHE A 6 -11.92 28.46 -3.17
N ALA A 7 -10.88 28.18 -3.95
CA ALA A 7 -10.69 26.90 -4.64
C ALA A 7 -10.49 25.71 -3.70
N ASP A 8 -10.09 25.92 -2.44
CA ASP A 8 -9.88 24.85 -1.46
C ASP A 8 -11.17 24.50 -0.68
N LEU A 9 -12.21 25.32 -0.76
CA LEU A 9 -13.45 25.10 -0.01
C LEU A 9 -14.12 23.75 -0.31
N PRO A 10 -14.23 23.29 -1.57
CA PRO A 10 -14.80 21.98 -1.86
C PRO A 10 -13.97 20.84 -1.23
N TYR A 11 -12.65 20.95 -1.25
CA TYR A 11 -11.76 19.99 -0.63
C TYR A 11 -11.95 19.94 0.90
N LEU A 12 -11.97 21.11 1.54
CA LEU A 12 -12.17 21.20 3.00
C LEU A 12 -13.53 20.64 3.41
N ALA A 13 -14.60 20.99 2.70
CA ALA A 13 -15.94 20.48 2.97
C ALA A 13 -15.99 18.95 2.84
N LEU A 14 -15.42 18.38 1.78
CA LEU A 14 -15.36 16.93 1.57
C LEU A 14 -14.56 16.23 2.66
N ARG A 15 -13.41 16.78 3.05
CA ARG A 15 -12.57 16.22 4.13
C ARG A 15 -13.29 16.29 5.48
N PHE A 16 -13.90 17.43 5.79
CA PHE A 16 -14.64 17.60 7.03
C PHE A 16 -15.83 16.63 7.12
N ILE A 17 -16.62 16.52 6.03
CA ILE A 17 -17.72 15.56 5.95
C ILE A 17 -17.20 14.13 6.11
N ARG A 18 -16.13 13.78 5.42
CA ARG A 18 -15.51 12.44 5.53
C ARG A 18 -15.13 12.13 6.97
N ARG A 19 -14.49 13.07 7.66
CA ARG A 19 -14.05 12.87 9.03
C ARG A 19 -15.21 12.83 10.04
N THR A 20 -16.20 13.68 9.89
CA THR A 20 -17.29 13.83 10.88
C THR A 20 -18.43 12.84 10.68
N CYS A 21 -18.79 12.59 9.44
CA CYS A 21 -19.93 11.73 9.12
C CYS A 21 -19.53 10.28 8.87
N PHE A 22 -18.25 10.02 8.53
CA PHE A 22 -17.76 8.70 8.16
C PHE A 22 -16.38 8.42 8.76
N PRO A 23 -16.21 8.50 10.09
CA PRO A 23 -14.93 8.33 10.76
C PRO A 23 -14.37 6.90 10.66
N THR A 24 -15.23 5.92 10.45
CA THR A 24 -14.92 4.53 10.17
C THR A 24 -15.50 4.13 8.82
N ALA A 25 -15.19 2.94 8.33
CA ALA A 25 -15.59 2.48 7.00
C ALA A 25 -17.03 2.90 6.63
N ILE A 26 -17.19 3.54 5.45
CA ILE A 26 -18.51 3.93 4.93
C ILE A 26 -19.38 2.68 4.78
N PRO A 27 -20.63 2.67 5.27
CA PRO A 27 -21.53 1.55 5.08
C PRO A 27 -21.64 1.14 3.60
N ARG A 28 -21.71 -0.16 3.34
CA ARG A 28 -21.74 -0.73 1.97
C ARG A 28 -22.82 -0.08 1.09
N SER A 29 -23.98 0.25 1.67
CA SER A 29 -25.09 0.90 0.99
C SER A 29 -24.77 2.31 0.47
N ILE A 30 -23.94 3.06 1.19
CA ILE A 30 -23.61 4.46 0.81
C ILE A 30 -22.41 4.49 -0.16
N SER A 31 -21.42 3.62 0.04
CA SER A 31 -20.24 3.56 -0.85
C SER A 31 -20.57 3.13 -2.28
N ALA A 32 -21.70 2.43 -2.49
CA ALA A 32 -22.17 2.02 -3.81
C ALA A 32 -22.63 3.21 -4.67
N PHE A 33 -23.15 4.27 -4.05
CA PHE A 33 -23.71 5.43 -4.74
C PHE A 33 -22.76 6.63 -4.87
N LEU A 34 -21.63 6.62 -4.17
CA LEU A 34 -20.67 7.74 -4.17
C LEU A 34 -19.30 7.28 -4.71
N PRO A 35 -19.02 7.48 -6.01
CA PRO A 35 -17.80 6.97 -6.66
C PRO A 35 -16.49 7.41 -5.98
N GLY A 36 -16.45 8.62 -5.40
CA GLY A 36 -15.28 9.15 -4.66
C GLY A 36 -15.11 8.59 -3.25
N PHE A 37 -16.03 7.74 -2.79
CA PHE A 37 -16.02 7.15 -1.44
C PHE A 37 -15.92 5.62 -1.47
N ARG A 38 -15.67 5.02 -2.63
CA ARG A 38 -15.39 3.58 -2.70
C ARG A 38 -14.11 3.31 -1.94
N SER A 39 -14.20 2.65 -0.80
CA SER A 39 -13.03 2.05 -0.16
C SER A 39 -12.43 1.06 -1.15
N ASN A 40 -11.14 1.19 -1.42
CA ASN A 40 -10.41 0.18 -2.17
C ASN A 40 -10.37 -1.08 -1.29
N ARG A 41 -11.17 -2.08 -1.67
CA ARG A 41 -11.34 -3.33 -0.89
C ARG A 41 -10.41 -4.44 -1.35
N GLY A 42 -9.46 -4.13 -2.23
CA GLY A 42 -8.63 -5.17 -2.82
C GLY A 42 -9.43 -6.17 -3.70
N THR A 43 -10.56 -5.74 -4.27
CA THR A 43 -11.41 -6.56 -5.15
C THR A 43 -10.95 -6.50 -6.60
N HIS A 44 -9.66 -6.45 -6.82
CA HIS A 44 -9.09 -6.53 -8.16
C HIS A 44 -9.01 -8.00 -8.59
N SER A 45 -9.03 -8.25 -9.91
CA SER A 45 -8.65 -9.54 -10.46
C SER A 45 -7.34 -10.02 -9.82
N SER A 46 -7.29 -11.30 -9.45
CA SER A 46 -6.12 -11.89 -8.82
C SER A 46 -4.82 -11.61 -9.60
N ALA A 47 -4.89 -11.61 -10.93
CA ALA A 47 -3.76 -11.35 -11.79
C ALA A 47 -3.30 -9.88 -11.83
N SER A 48 -4.21 -8.91 -11.64
CA SER A 48 -3.90 -7.51 -11.94
C SER A 48 -2.77 -6.93 -11.09
N VAL A 49 -2.78 -7.21 -9.78
CA VAL A 49 -1.74 -6.74 -8.85
C VAL A 49 -0.43 -7.48 -9.09
N VAL A 50 -0.49 -8.80 -9.28
CA VAL A 50 0.72 -9.61 -9.51
C VAL A 50 1.38 -9.26 -10.84
N ASN A 51 0.61 -8.97 -11.89
CA ASN A 51 1.15 -8.47 -13.16
C ASN A 51 1.82 -7.10 -13.01
N LEU A 52 1.35 -6.28 -12.09
CA LEU A 52 2.04 -5.03 -11.78
C LEU A 52 3.39 -5.29 -11.07
N TYR A 53 3.45 -6.25 -10.16
CA TYR A 53 4.71 -6.68 -9.54
C TYR A 53 5.68 -7.27 -10.56
N ASP A 54 5.21 -8.02 -11.56
CA ASP A 54 6.04 -8.60 -12.62
C ASP A 54 6.91 -7.56 -13.33
N GLN A 55 6.38 -6.35 -13.55
CA GLN A 55 7.10 -5.26 -14.23
C GLN A 55 8.42 -4.89 -13.52
N TYR A 56 8.47 -5.09 -12.20
CA TYR A 56 9.60 -4.71 -11.37
C TYR A 56 10.40 -5.92 -10.87
N LEU A 57 9.74 -7.05 -10.59
CA LEU A 57 10.40 -8.22 -10.04
C LEU A 57 11.03 -9.12 -11.10
N ALA A 58 10.42 -9.26 -12.26
CA ALA A 58 11.00 -10.08 -13.31
C ALA A 58 12.40 -9.60 -13.77
N PRO A 59 12.67 -8.28 -13.93
CA PRO A 59 14.01 -7.78 -14.21
C PRO A 59 15.02 -8.00 -13.06
N LYS A 60 14.56 -8.05 -11.81
CA LYS A 60 15.41 -8.15 -10.60
C LYS A 60 15.68 -9.60 -10.18
N LEU A 61 14.66 -10.45 -10.27
CA LEU A 61 14.68 -11.80 -9.69
C LEU A 61 14.47 -12.92 -10.74
N GLY A 62 14.27 -12.57 -12.02
CA GLY A 62 13.94 -13.50 -13.09
C GLY A 62 12.42 -13.71 -13.25
N ALA A 63 12.00 -14.22 -14.41
CA ALA A 63 10.58 -14.37 -14.76
C ALA A 63 9.80 -15.32 -13.82
N ALA A 64 10.46 -16.27 -13.19
CA ALA A 64 9.85 -17.19 -12.24
C ALA A 64 9.99 -16.72 -10.78
N TRP A 65 10.04 -15.43 -10.53
CA TRP A 65 10.36 -14.82 -9.23
C TRP A 65 9.54 -15.34 -8.03
N PRO A 66 8.25 -15.73 -8.13
CA PRO A 66 7.54 -16.26 -6.98
C PRO A 66 7.85 -17.74 -6.72
N SER A 67 8.36 -18.48 -7.72
CA SER A 67 8.55 -19.92 -7.64
C SER A 67 9.59 -20.32 -6.60
N GLY A 68 9.28 -21.33 -5.79
CA GLY A 68 10.15 -21.83 -4.75
C GLY A 68 10.32 -20.90 -3.54
N ARG A 69 9.48 -19.87 -3.39
CA ARG A 69 9.56 -18.89 -2.30
C ARG A 69 8.33 -18.92 -1.41
N THR A 70 8.56 -18.65 -0.13
CA THR A 70 7.49 -18.16 0.74
C THR A 70 7.34 -16.66 0.51
N VAL A 71 6.15 -16.24 0.07
CA VAL A 71 5.83 -14.85 -0.24
C VAL A 71 4.83 -14.31 0.77
N LEU A 72 5.05 -13.11 1.28
CA LEU A 72 4.12 -12.37 2.13
C LEU A 72 3.57 -11.16 1.37
N GLU A 73 2.25 -11.06 1.27
CA GLU A 73 1.56 -9.83 0.84
C GLU A 73 1.04 -9.08 2.06
N VAL A 74 1.48 -7.83 2.23
CA VAL A 74 1.07 -6.95 3.33
C VAL A 74 -0.09 -6.09 2.88
N GLY A 75 -1.19 -6.06 3.66
CA GLY A 75 -2.36 -5.24 3.37
C GLY A 75 -3.19 -5.76 2.21
N ILE A 76 -3.46 -7.06 2.19
CA ILE A 76 -4.16 -7.71 1.07
C ILE A 76 -5.64 -7.30 0.92
N GLY A 77 -6.23 -6.66 1.94
CA GLY A 77 -7.62 -6.23 1.94
C GLY A 77 -8.62 -7.36 2.22
N ALA A 78 -9.82 -7.25 1.64
CA ALA A 78 -10.95 -8.14 1.95
C ALA A 78 -10.89 -9.53 1.30
N THR A 79 -9.90 -9.81 0.46
CA THR A 79 -9.74 -11.11 -0.24
C THR A 79 -8.28 -11.51 -0.26
N ASN A 80 -8.01 -12.79 -0.56
CA ASN A 80 -6.65 -13.30 -0.72
C ASN A 80 -6.21 -13.35 -2.21
N SER A 81 -6.78 -12.53 -3.06
CA SER A 81 -6.71 -12.66 -4.52
C SER A 81 -5.29 -12.70 -5.09
N SER A 82 -4.41 -11.77 -4.70
CA SER A 82 -3.01 -11.77 -5.16
C SER A 82 -2.23 -12.99 -4.64
N CYS A 83 -2.51 -13.45 -3.43
CA CYS A 83 -1.90 -14.67 -2.89
C CYS A 83 -2.32 -15.92 -3.66
N TYR A 84 -3.55 -16.02 -4.15
CA TYR A 84 -3.97 -17.12 -5.04
C TYR A 84 -3.16 -17.10 -6.34
N GLU A 85 -2.99 -15.93 -6.94
CA GLU A 85 -2.18 -15.78 -8.15
C GLU A 85 -0.71 -16.13 -7.92
N LEU A 86 -0.11 -15.70 -6.79
CA LEU A 86 1.25 -16.07 -6.40
C LEU A 86 1.41 -17.58 -6.21
N ALA A 87 0.45 -18.22 -5.54
CA ALA A 87 0.42 -19.67 -5.34
C ALA A 87 0.33 -20.42 -6.67
N ALA A 88 -0.57 -19.97 -7.58
CA ALA A 88 -0.74 -20.54 -8.91
C ALA A 88 0.51 -20.39 -9.80
N ARG A 89 1.28 -19.31 -9.62
CA ARG A 89 2.55 -19.07 -10.33
C ARG A 89 3.76 -19.76 -9.69
N GLY A 90 3.53 -20.63 -8.71
CA GLY A 90 4.57 -21.52 -8.18
C GLY A 90 5.20 -21.09 -6.86
N ALA A 91 4.67 -20.08 -6.16
CA ALA A 91 5.07 -19.84 -4.79
C ALA A 91 4.86 -21.10 -3.94
N ASP A 92 5.81 -21.42 -3.05
CA ASP A 92 5.67 -22.56 -2.13
C ASP A 92 4.58 -22.30 -1.11
N ARG A 93 4.55 -21.08 -0.57
CA ARG A 93 3.52 -20.55 0.31
C ARG A 93 3.27 -19.09 0.01
N ALA A 94 2.01 -18.65 0.09
CA ALA A 94 1.60 -17.27 -0.01
C ALA A 94 0.87 -16.85 1.27
N LEU A 95 1.47 -15.94 2.03
CA LEU A 95 0.93 -15.44 3.29
C LEU A 95 0.20 -14.11 3.03
N ALA A 96 -1.06 -14.04 3.39
CA ALA A 96 -1.95 -12.91 3.19
C ALA A 96 -2.12 -12.14 4.51
N PHE A 97 -1.31 -11.11 4.75
CA PHE A 97 -1.39 -10.35 6.00
C PHE A 97 -2.37 -9.20 5.90
N GLU A 98 -3.41 -9.23 6.74
CA GLU A 98 -4.43 -8.17 6.85
C GLU A 98 -5.01 -8.11 8.27
N PRO A 99 -4.58 -7.15 9.10
CA PRO A 99 -5.01 -7.08 10.49
C PRO A 99 -6.37 -6.40 10.70
N PHE A 100 -6.87 -5.64 9.72
CA PHE A 100 -8.00 -4.72 9.95
C PHE A 100 -9.25 -5.06 9.16
N VAL A 101 -9.10 -5.57 7.93
CA VAL A 101 -10.22 -5.80 7.03
C VAL A 101 -10.66 -7.26 7.10
N PRO A 102 -11.91 -7.54 7.51
CA PRO A 102 -12.43 -8.91 7.50
C PRO A 102 -12.55 -9.44 6.07
N ILE A 103 -12.41 -10.75 5.93
CA ILE A 103 -12.54 -11.41 4.63
C ILE A 103 -13.97 -11.30 4.10
N ASP A 104 -14.12 -11.01 2.82
CA ASP A 104 -15.38 -11.10 2.06
C ASP A 104 -15.44 -12.49 1.42
N ALA A 105 -15.90 -13.49 2.19
CA ALA A 105 -15.84 -14.89 1.79
C ALA A 105 -16.49 -15.19 0.43
N PRO A 106 -17.66 -14.63 0.05
CA PRO A 106 -18.21 -14.86 -1.28
C PRO A 106 -17.33 -14.31 -2.40
N CYS A 107 -16.77 -13.10 -2.23
CA CYS A 107 -15.87 -12.49 -3.20
C CYS A 107 -14.55 -13.26 -3.30
N ASP A 108 -14.00 -13.67 -2.16
CA ASP A 108 -12.76 -14.42 -2.06
C ASP A 108 -12.87 -15.78 -2.76
N ALA A 109 -13.96 -16.52 -2.52
CA ALA A 109 -14.22 -17.80 -3.18
C ALA A 109 -14.36 -17.66 -4.71
N ALA A 110 -15.01 -16.60 -5.19
CA ALA A 110 -15.13 -16.33 -6.62
C ALA A 110 -13.77 -16.06 -7.26
N LEU A 111 -12.90 -15.27 -6.60
CA LEU A 111 -11.55 -14.98 -7.09
C LEU A 111 -10.62 -16.20 -7.06
N LEU A 112 -10.77 -17.08 -6.07
CA LEU A 112 -10.08 -18.37 -6.03
C LEU A 112 -10.47 -19.23 -7.22
N ALA A 113 -11.77 -19.35 -7.50
CA ALA A 113 -12.27 -20.15 -8.63
C ALA A 113 -11.78 -19.57 -9.97
N GLU A 114 -11.85 -18.25 -10.16
CA GLU A 114 -11.33 -17.55 -11.34
C GLU A 114 -9.84 -17.82 -11.56
N CYS A 115 -9.02 -17.68 -10.49
CA CYS A 115 -7.59 -17.93 -10.54
C CYS A 115 -7.29 -19.38 -10.91
N SER A 116 -7.94 -20.34 -10.25
CA SER A 116 -7.76 -21.77 -10.46
C SER A 116 -8.12 -22.16 -11.90
N GLN A 117 -9.22 -21.65 -12.43
CA GLN A 117 -9.62 -21.87 -13.83
C GLN A 117 -8.58 -21.30 -14.82
N ARG A 118 -8.09 -20.10 -14.60
CA ARG A 118 -7.09 -19.44 -15.45
C ARG A 118 -5.78 -20.23 -15.54
N HIS A 119 -5.37 -20.82 -14.43
CA HIS A 119 -4.12 -21.58 -14.34
C HIS A 119 -4.29 -23.10 -14.55
N HIS A 120 -5.52 -23.58 -14.82
CA HIS A 120 -5.83 -25.01 -14.95
C HIS A 120 -5.44 -25.84 -13.72
N LEU A 121 -5.61 -25.29 -12.53
CA LEU A 121 -5.34 -25.92 -11.24
C LEU A 121 -6.63 -26.20 -10.47
N SER A 122 -6.61 -27.14 -9.54
CA SER A 122 -7.72 -27.28 -8.60
C SER A 122 -7.73 -26.16 -7.57
N THR A 123 -8.91 -25.79 -7.08
CA THR A 123 -9.05 -24.80 -6.00
C THR A 123 -8.29 -25.21 -4.74
N ASP A 124 -8.30 -26.52 -4.41
CA ASP A 124 -7.57 -27.05 -3.25
C ASP A 124 -6.06 -26.92 -3.39
N ALA A 125 -5.53 -27.15 -4.61
CA ALA A 125 -4.08 -27.00 -4.87
C ALA A 125 -3.62 -25.54 -4.71
N VAL A 126 -4.47 -24.57 -5.09
CA VAL A 126 -4.16 -23.14 -4.93
C VAL A 126 -4.38 -22.71 -3.48
N ALA A 127 -5.56 -22.98 -2.91
CA ALA A 127 -5.92 -22.56 -1.56
C ALA A 127 -5.00 -23.19 -0.49
N GLY A 128 -4.58 -24.44 -0.68
CA GLY A 128 -3.69 -25.15 0.25
C GLY A 128 -2.31 -24.49 0.45
N LYS A 129 -1.91 -23.60 -0.46
CA LYS A 129 -0.67 -22.81 -0.35
C LYS A 129 -0.88 -21.43 0.27
N VAL A 130 -2.13 -20.99 0.46
CA VAL A 130 -2.46 -19.65 0.93
C VAL A 130 -2.88 -19.68 2.39
N GLN A 131 -2.28 -18.79 3.19
CA GLN A 131 -2.62 -18.62 4.60
C GLN A 131 -2.87 -17.15 4.91
N ARG A 132 -4.06 -16.83 5.45
CA ARG A 132 -4.36 -15.49 5.93
C ARG A 132 -3.87 -15.30 7.36
N LEU A 133 -3.25 -14.15 7.61
CA LEU A 133 -2.68 -13.76 8.90
C LEU A 133 -3.27 -12.42 9.35
N THR A 134 -3.52 -12.28 10.64
CA THR A 134 -3.90 -11.01 11.29
C THR A 134 -2.78 -10.45 12.15
N THR A 135 -1.71 -11.21 12.37
CA THR A 135 -0.50 -10.78 13.07
C THR A 135 0.73 -11.34 12.39
N LEU A 136 1.85 -10.61 12.47
CA LEU A 136 3.16 -11.08 12.00
C LEU A 136 3.96 -11.76 13.13
N ALA A 137 3.50 -11.66 14.39
CA ALA A 137 4.22 -12.18 15.54
C ALA A 137 4.53 -13.69 15.46
N ASP A 138 3.61 -14.45 14.81
CA ASP A 138 3.74 -15.90 14.67
C ASP A 138 4.55 -16.31 13.41
N VAL A 139 4.96 -15.35 12.59
CA VAL A 139 5.82 -15.61 11.43
C VAL A 139 7.25 -15.79 11.92
N PRO A 140 7.89 -16.94 11.62
CA PRO A 140 9.25 -17.19 12.08
C PRO A 140 10.24 -16.16 11.53
N ASP A 141 11.27 -15.87 12.30
CA ASP A 141 12.37 -15.02 11.87
C ASP A 141 13.01 -15.58 10.60
N ARG A 142 13.40 -14.68 9.69
CA ARG A 142 14.20 -15.00 8.50
C ARG A 142 13.58 -16.11 7.61
N SER A 143 12.24 -16.17 7.55
CA SER A 143 11.50 -17.23 6.86
C SER A 143 10.85 -16.80 5.55
N ILE A 144 10.75 -15.49 5.28
CA ILE A 144 10.05 -14.96 4.10
C ILE A 144 11.05 -14.59 3.01
N GLY A 145 10.96 -15.26 1.87
CA GLY A 145 11.85 -15.00 0.72
C GLY A 145 11.48 -13.73 -0.05
N LEU A 146 10.21 -13.30 -0.02
CA LEU A 146 9.74 -12.11 -0.70
C LEU A 146 8.57 -11.46 0.03
N ILE A 147 8.64 -10.14 0.25
CA ILE A 147 7.58 -9.36 0.88
C ILE A 147 7.05 -8.34 -0.13
N LEU A 148 5.74 -8.27 -0.28
CA LEU A 148 5.05 -7.42 -1.24
C LEU A 148 4.05 -6.51 -0.53
N SER A 149 3.83 -5.33 -1.07
CA SER A 149 2.66 -4.50 -0.72
C SER A 149 2.29 -3.53 -1.85
N ASN A 150 1.01 -3.23 -1.97
CA ASN A 150 0.50 -2.28 -2.94
C ASN A 150 -0.49 -1.32 -2.28
N SER A 151 -0.14 -0.03 -2.23
CA SER A 151 -0.93 1.03 -1.59
C SER A 151 -1.26 0.73 -0.12
N VAL A 152 -0.21 0.45 0.67
CA VAL A 152 -0.31 0.11 2.09
C VAL A 152 0.56 1.00 2.96
N LEU A 153 1.84 1.22 2.58
CA LEU A 153 2.80 1.89 3.46
C LEU A 153 2.39 3.33 3.78
N GLU A 154 1.69 3.99 2.88
CA GLU A 154 1.15 5.34 3.09
C GLU A 154 0.13 5.43 4.22
N HIS A 155 -0.47 4.29 4.60
CA HIS A 155 -1.48 4.19 5.66
C HIS A 155 -0.91 3.77 7.02
N VAL A 156 0.33 3.31 7.04
CA VAL A 156 0.95 2.78 8.26
C VAL A 156 1.33 3.91 9.21
N GLY A 157 0.75 3.92 10.40
CA GLY A 157 1.01 4.97 11.40
C GLY A 157 2.43 4.93 11.96
N ASP A 158 2.94 3.74 12.25
CA ASP A 158 4.31 3.49 12.74
C ASP A 158 5.09 2.67 11.70
N ILE A 159 5.74 3.40 10.78
CA ILE A 159 6.53 2.77 9.71
C ILE A 159 7.80 2.10 10.24
N ASP A 160 8.36 2.58 11.36
CA ASP A 160 9.56 1.99 11.96
C ASP A 160 9.25 0.65 12.62
N ALA A 161 8.10 0.55 13.29
CA ALA A 161 7.63 -0.72 13.85
C ALA A 161 7.37 -1.75 12.75
N LEU A 162 6.69 -1.35 11.67
CA LEU A 162 6.49 -2.24 10.53
C LEU A 162 7.81 -2.63 9.88
N ALA A 163 8.70 -1.69 9.58
CA ALA A 163 10.00 -1.97 8.95
C ALA A 163 10.84 -2.95 9.78
N ARG A 164 10.80 -2.82 11.12
CA ARG A 164 11.47 -3.75 12.06
C ARG A 164 10.91 -5.16 11.95
N GLU A 165 9.59 -5.31 11.92
CA GLU A 165 8.95 -6.62 11.78
C GLU A 165 9.23 -7.24 10.41
N LEU A 166 9.12 -6.47 9.33
CA LEU A 166 9.45 -6.95 7.99
C LEU A 166 10.93 -7.38 7.91
N ARG A 167 11.84 -6.60 8.52
CA ARG A 167 13.26 -6.97 8.63
C ARG A 167 13.48 -8.27 9.40
N ARG A 168 12.76 -8.48 10.50
CA ARG A 168 12.85 -9.67 11.32
C ARG A 168 12.51 -10.93 10.54
N ILE A 169 11.42 -10.90 9.79
CA ILE A 169 10.92 -12.07 9.06
C ILE A 169 11.57 -12.29 7.70
N LEU A 170 12.24 -11.26 7.12
CA LEU A 170 12.90 -11.37 5.81
C LEU A 170 14.08 -12.33 5.87
N ALA A 171 14.06 -13.33 5.02
CA ALA A 171 15.14 -14.33 4.89
C ALA A 171 16.44 -13.69 4.38
N PRO A 172 17.61 -14.29 4.68
CA PRO A 172 18.86 -13.92 4.00
C PRO A 172 18.71 -14.07 2.48
N GLY A 173 19.13 -13.05 1.74
CA GLY A 173 18.96 -13.02 0.28
C GLY A 173 17.51 -12.77 -0.17
N GLY A 174 16.59 -12.53 0.78
CA GLY A 174 15.22 -12.12 0.50
C GLY A 174 15.13 -10.66 0.04
N ALA A 175 14.00 -10.31 -0.54
CA ALA A 175 13.72 -8.95 -1.02
C ALA A 175 12.31 -8.51 -0.65
N MET A 176 12.06 -7.20 -0.72
CA MET A 176 10.74 -6.63 -0.59
C MET A 176 10.45 -5.73 -1.80
N LEU A 177 9.19 -5.65 -2.22
CA LEU A 177 8.72 -4.69 -3.21
C LEU A 177 7.48 -4.00 -2.69
N HIS A 178 7.55 -2.68 -2.59
CA HIS A 178 6.47 -1.84 -2.11
C HIS A 178 6.07 -0.81 -3.16
N LEU A 179 4.80 -0.83 -3.55
CA LEU A 179 4.19 0.17 -4.41
C LEU A 179 3.43 1.15 -3.50
N VAL A 180 3.84 2.42 -3.48
CA VAL A 180 3.34 3.40 -2.50
C VAL A 180 2.68 4.57 -3.21
N ASP A 181 1.45 4.91 -2.79
CA ASP A 181 0.69 6.05 -3.29
C ASP A 181 0.74 7.22 -2.31
N TYR A 182 1.55 8.22 -2.59
CA TYR A 182 1.74 9.41 -1.75
C TYR A 182 0.71 10.51 -1.97
N ARG A 183 -0.28 10.28 -2.81
CA ARG A 183 -1.32 11.27 -3.08
C ARG A 183 -2.31 11.39 -1.92
N ASP A 184 -2.96 12.53 -1.87
CA ASP A 184 -4.22 12.65 -1.15
C ASP A 184 -5.28 11.74 -1.80
N HIS A 185 -5.98 10.94 -1.02
CA HIS A 185 -6.97 9.99 -1.52
C HIS A 185 -8.24 10.66 -2.07
N PHE A 186 -8.33 11.97 -2.04
CA PHE A 186 -9.18 12.74 -2.92
C PHE A 186 -8.44 13.06 -4.21
N PHE A 187 -8.41 12.14 -5.14
CA PHE A 187 -7.57 12.17 -6.36
C PHE A 187 -7.70 13.42 -7.22
N LYS A 188 -8.80 14.17 -7.09
CA LYS A 188 -8.94 15.51 -7.67
C LYS A 188 -7.97 16.52 -7.05
N TYR A 189 -7.45 16.22 -5.85
CA TYR A 189 -6.62 17.10 -5.05
C TYR A 189 -5.35 16.37 -4.55
N PRO A 190 -4.51 15.84 -5.42
CA PRO A 190 -3.48 14.85 -5.06
C PRO A 190 -2.44 15.35 -4.06
N TYR A 191 -2.28 16.67 -3.89
CA TYR A 191 -1.28 17.26 -2.99
C TYR A 191 -1.88 18.20 -1.94
N HIS A 192 -3.21 18.30 -1.83
CA HIS A 192 -3.82 19.27 -0.91
C HIS A 192 -3.58 18.95 0.57
N HIS A 193 -3.31 17.68 0.91
CA HIS A 193 -2.91 17.28 2.25
C HIS A 193 -1.59 17.97 2.72
N LEU A 194 -0.74 18.43 1.81
CA LEU A 194 0.50 19.16 2.11
C LEU A 194 0.28 20.64 2.49
N LEU A 195 -0.93 21.16 2.31
CA LEU A 195 -1.24 22.57 2.57
C LEU A 195 -1.51 22.88 4.04
N TRP A 196 -1.62 21.86 4.89
CA TRP A 196 -2.13 22.00 6.25
C TRP A 196 -1.09 21.64 7.30
N SER A 197 -1.12 22.36 8.43
CA SER A 197 -0.32 21.97 9.61
C SER A 197 -0.71 20.58 10.10
N ALA A 198 0.17 19.92 10.88
CA ALA A 198 -0.16 18.66 11.54
C ALA A 198 -1.42 18.80 12.40
N ALA A 199 -1.50 19.85 13.22
CA ALA A 199 -2.63 20.09 14.11
C ALA A 199 -3.99 20.23 13.37
N VAL A 200 -4.02 20.94 12.23
CA VAL A 200 -5.25 21.07 11.43
C VAL A 200 -5.58 19.74 10.73
N TRP A 201 -4.56 19.09 10.20
CA TRP A 201 -4.74 17.80 9.53
C TRP A 201 -5.31 16.75 10.47
N ASP A 202 -4.65 16.48 11.58
CA ASP A 202 -5.02 15.41 12.50
C ASP A 202 -6.35 15.68 13.21
N ARG A 203 -6.64 16.96 13.51
CA ARG A 203 -7.88 17.32 14.20
C ARG A 203 -9.11 17.34 13.28
N TRP A 204 -8.97 17.79 12.01
CA TRP A 204 -10.14 18.16 11.19
C TRP A 204 -10.20 17.47 9.82
N LEU A 205 -9.07 17.10 9.23
CA LEU A 205 -9.01 16.69 7.84
C LEU A 205 -8.64 15.23 7.63
N ASN A 206 -7.81 14.66 8.52
CA ASN A 206 -7.40 13.26 8.44
C ASN A 206 -8.55 12.33 8.85
N PRO A 207 -9.02 11.41 7.99
CA PRO A 207 -10.02 10.42 8.39
C PRO A 207 -9.46 9.35 9.34
N GLY A 208 -8.16 9.39 9.67
CA GLY A 208 -7.50 8.51 10.61
C GLY A 208 -6.54 7.51 9.98
N ASP A 209 -6.38 7.55 8.66
CA ASP A 209 -5.65 6.56 7.89
C ASP A 209 -4.58 7.13 6.93
N LEU A 210 -4.22 8.42 7.06
CA LEU A 210 -3.23 9.03 6.18
C LEU A 210 -2.21 9.88 6.97
N PRO A 211 -1.09 9.28 7.42
CA PRO A 211 -0.04 9.96 8.16
C PRO A 211 0.70 11.05 7.39
N ARG A 212 0.60 11.06 6.06
CA ARG A 212 1.26 11.98 5.11
C ARG A 212 2.75 11.77 4.96
N TRP A 213 3.20 10.52 5.14
CA TRP A 213 4.59 10.14 4.85
C TRP A 213 5.00 10.52 3.43
N ARG A 214 6.30 10.81 3.26
CA ARG A 214 6.92 11.00 1.96
C ARG A 214 7.88 9.86 1.67
N ILE A 215 8.38 9.78 0.45
CA ILE A 215 9.29 8.72 0.04
C ILE A 215 10.53 8.64 0.93
N SER A 216 11.09 9.79 1.35
CA SER A 216 12.24 9.85 2.26
C SER A 216 11.97 9.18 3.60
N ASP A 217 10.75 9.33 4.17
CA ASP A 217 10.42 8.72 5.46
C ASP A 217 10.49 7.19 5.39
N HIS A 218 9.97 6.59 4.30
CA HIS A 218 10.05 5.15 4.10
C HIS A 218 11.48 4.67 3.86
N VAL A 219 12.23 5.37 3.01
CA VAL A 219 13.64 5.03 2.74
C VAL A 219 14.46 5.09 4.03
N GLU A 220 14.33 6.16 4.81
CA GLU A 220 15.03 6.31 6.09
C GLU A 220 14.61 5.27 7.12
N SER A 221 13.31 4.93 7.17
CA SER A 221 12.80 3.90 8.07
C SER A 221 13.44 2.53 7.77
N PHE A 222 13.49 2.13 6.52
CA PHE A 222 14.18 0.90 6.12
C PHE A 222 15.68 0.96 6.42
N GLN A 223 16.34 2.10 6.16
CA GLN A 223 17.77 2.28 6.46
C GLN A 223 18.08 2.15 7.95
N ARG A 224 17.22 2.71 8.83
CA ARG A 224 17.36 2.55 10.29
C ARG A 224 17.31 1.08 10.74
N GLN A 225 16.67 0.21 9.97
CA GLN A 225 16.64 -1.23 10.22
C GLN A 225 17.79 -2.00 9.54
N GLY A 226 18.78 -1.32 8.95
CA GLY A 226 19.89 -1.97 8.25
C GLY A 226 19.46 -2.59 6.92
N LEU A 227 18.46 -2.01 6.27
CA LEU A 227 17.99 -2.39 4.94
C LEU A 227 18.42 -1.34 3.91
N ARG A 228 18.68 -1.79 2.69
CA ARG A 228 18.97 -0.94 1.54
C ARG A 228 17.72 -0.81 0.69
N THR A 229 17.35 0.42 0.36
CA THR A 229 16.22 0.73 -0.53
C THR A 229 16.72 1.25 -1.87
N GLU A 230 16.26 0.66 -2.95
CA GLU A 230 16.41 1.15 -4.31
C GLU A 230 15.05 1.66 -4.80
N VAL A 231 14.99 2.91 -5.24
CA VAL A 231 13.78 3.49 -5.84
C VAL A 231 13.75 3.09 -7.31
N LEU A 232 12.93 2.10 -7.66
CA LEU A 232 12.81 1.60 -9.04
C LEU A 232 12.00 2.54 -9.94
N ARG A 233 11.08 3.25 -9.32
CA ARG A 233 10.24 4.24 -10.01
C ARG A 233 9.83 5.34 -9.04
N GLU A 234 9.85 6.55 -9.55
CA GLU A 234 9.29 7.73 -8.91
C GLU A 234 8.49 8.51 -9.95
N SER A 235 7.26 8.87 -9.61
CA SER A 235 6.34 9.49 -10.56
C SER A 235 5.67 10.70 -9.92
N PRO A 236 6.08 11.93 -10.26
CA PRO A 236 5.38 13.14 -9.85
C PRO A 236 4.17 13.41 -10.77
N LEU A 237 3.18 14.10 -10.25
CA LEU A 237 2.12 14.75 -11.02
C LEU A 237 2.47 16.25 -11.16
N ALA A 238 3.44 16.57 -12.00
CA ALA A 238 4.07 17.89 -12.06
C ALA A 238 3.08 19.06 -12.21
N ALA A 239 2.07 18.92 -13.10
CA ALA A 239 1.05 19.94 -13.31
C ALA A 239 0.18 20.18 -12.07
N GLU A 240 -0.14 19.12 -11.32
CA GLU A 240 -0.92 19.22 -10.09
C GLU A 240 -0.07 19.74 -8.93
N PHE A 241 1.18 19.33 -8.85
CA PHE A 241 2.12 19.82 -7.83
C PHE A 241 2.39 21.32 -7.98
N ALA A 242 2.57 21.82 -9.21
CA ALA A 242 2.78 23.24 -9.48
C ALA A 242 1.64 24.14 -8.94
N LYS A 243 0.38 23.62 -8.87
CA LYS A 243 -0.77 24.37 -8.33
C LYS A 243 -0.67 24.62 -6.83
N VAL A 244 0.07 23.79 -6.09
CA VAL A 244 0.16 23.83 -4.63
C VAL A 244 1.55 24.20 -4.11
N ARG A 245 2.62 24.06 -4.91
CA ARG A 245 4.02 24.21 -4.55
C ARG A 245 4.30 25.43 -3.66
N ALA A 246 3.87 26.62 -4.09
CA ALA A 246 4.09 27.89 -3.37
C ALA A 246 3.29 28.02 -2.06
N ARG A 247 2.45 27.03 -1.73
CA ARG A 247 1.51 27.05 -0.62
C ARG A 247 1.73 25.90 0.36
N ILE A 248 2.69 25.03 0.07
CA ILE A 248 3.02 23.91 0.97
C ILE A 248 3.31 24.45 2.37
N HIS A 249 2.71 23.82 3.37
CA HIS A 249 2.82 24.29 4.74
C HIS A 249 4.25 24.11 5.27
N PRO A 250 4.79 25.04 6.08
CA PRO A 250 6.14 24.94 6.66
C PRO A 250 6.41 23.68 7.47
N HIS A 251 5.38 22.94 7.88
CA HIS A 251 5.53 21.60 8.46
C HIS A 251 6.35 20.64 7.57
N PHE A 252 6.35 20.87 6.26
CA PHE A 252 7.07 20.06 5.28
C PHE A 252 8.40 20.70 4.82
N ALA A 253 8.90 21.71 5.53
CA ALA A 253 10.10 22.45 5.11
C ALA A 253 11.39 21.62 5.16
N SER A 254 11.40 20.49 5.88
CA SER A 254 12.53 19.57 5.95
C SER A 254 12.65 18.65 4.73
N TYR A 255 11.58 18.51 3.95
CA TYR A 255 11.59 17.67 2.76
C TYR A 255 12.09 18.44 1.54
N ASP A 256 12.83 17.77 0.69
CA ASP A 256 13.16 18.32 -0.62
C ASP A 256 11.91 18.36 -1.54
N GLU A 257 12.02 19.15 -2.60
CA GLU A 257 10.91 19.34 -3.53
C GLU A 257 10.55 18.06 -4.29
N ALA A 258 11.52 17.22 -4.62
CA ALA A 258 11.28 15.96 -5.31
C ALA A 258 10.45 15.00 -4.45
N ALA A 259 10.83 14.84 -3.17
CA ALA A 259 10.07 14.04 -2.22
C ALA A 259 8.63 14.54 -2.04
N LEU A 260 8.42 15.85 -2.02
CA LEU A 260 7.08 16.46 -1.93
C LEU A 260 6.26 16.26 -3.21
N ALA A 261 6.92 16.32 -4.37
CA ALA A 261 6.27 16.15 -5.68
C ALA A 261 5.95 14.70 -6.03
N THR A 262 6.59 13.74 -5.35
CA THR A 262 6.35 12.32 -5.59
C THR A 262 4.90 11.96 -5.29
N ALA A 263 4.19 11.49 -6.31
CA ALA A 263 2.81 11.02 -6.23
C ALA A 263 2.75 9.50 -6.05
N PHE A 264 3.68 8.78 -6.67
CA PHE A 264 3.77 7.33 -6.61
C PHE A 264 5.23 6.90 -6.68
N ALA A 265 5.59 5.90 -5.89
CA ALA A 265 6.92 5.30 -5.96
C ALA A 265 6.87 3.77 -5.87
N VAL A 266 7.92 3.14 -6.39
CA VAL A 266 8.19 1.71 -6.25
C VAL A 266 9.52 1.54 -5.56
N LEU A 267 9.48 0.92 -4.38
CA LEU A 267 10.63 0.69 -3.52
C LEU A 267 11.00 -0.79 -3.56
N PHE A 268 12.24 -1.08 -3.94
CA PHE A 268 12.82 -2.41 -3.83
C PHE A 268 13.81 -2.42 -2.67
N VAL A 269 13.57 -3.30 -1.70
CA VAL A 269 14.29 -3.31 -0.42
C VAL A 269 14.98 -4.65 -0.22
N THR A 270 16.25 -4.61 0.18
CA THR A 270 17.08 -5.80 0.48
C THR A 270 17.86 -5.59 1.76
N HIS A 271 18.49 -6.65 2.27
CA HIS A 271 19.50 -6.49 3.31
C HIS A 271 20.67 -5.63 2.82
N CYS A 272 21.29 -4.83 3.71
CA CYS A 272 22.62 -4.34 3.47
C CYS A 272 23.60 -5.53 3.47
N GLU A 273 24.48 -5.58 2.47
CA GLU A 273 25.58 -6.55 2.43
C GLU A 273 26.60 -6.29 3.52
#